data_017b374e3fe38c96d4f46fa1aea903d9
#
_entry.id   017b374e3fe38c96d4f46fa1aea903d9
#
_cell.length_a   1.000
_cell.length_b   1.000
_cell.length_c   1.000
_cell.angle_alpha   90.00
_cell.angle_beta   90.00
_cell.angle_gamma   90.00
#
_symmetry.space_group_name_H-M   'P 1'
#
loop_
_entity.id
_entity.type
_entity.pdbx_description
1 polymer ?
#
loop_
_entity_poly.entity_id
_entity_poly.type
_entity_poly.pdbx_seq_one_letter_code
_entity_poly.pdbx_strand_id
1 'polypeptide(L)'
;MPPADEPDDSPISEGADASDLPTCLLCVCLTGSVYCEEVTPDMTAVPMMPKETAYLYARFNKIKKIKTKDFSDIVTLKRIDLTGNLISEIEDGAFSKLTLLEELSLAENRLVKLPMLPAKLTVFNANNNLLKTKGVKANAFKKMTKLTNLFLADNQLEAVPQIPETVRILHLQNNNITLVNKDTFCKSNDTYYLRLSLSEVRMDGNPVILSKYPDSFTCMKVLPVGQYR
;
A
#
# COMPACT_ATOMS: atom_id res chain seq x y z
N MET A 1 -23.82 -53.16 -47.17
CA MET A 1 -23.79 -52.62 -45.80
C MET A 1 -22.57 -51.75 -45.69
N PRO A 2 -22.67 -50.43 -45.65
CA PRO A 2 -21.54 -49.56 -45.31
C PRO A 2 -21.40 -49.48 -43.78
N PRO A 3 -20.18 -49.25 -43.23
CA PRO A 3 -19.98 -49.14 -41.80
C PRO A 3 -20.50 -47.80 -41.28
N ALA A 4 -20.98 -47.84 -40.04
CA ALA A 4 -21.53 -46.71 -39.31
C ALA A 4 -20.42 -45.72 -38.93
N ASP A 5 -20.67 -44.44 -39.13
CA ASP A 5 -19.86 -43.32 -38.65
C ASP A 5 -19.93 -43.28 -37.10
N GLU A 6 -18.76 -43.37 -36.44
CA GLU A 6 -18.61 -43.06 -35.03
C GLU A 6 -18.58 -41.52 -34.86
N PRO A 7 -19.27 -40.95 -33.85
CA PRO A 7 -19.14 -39.53 -33.57
C PRO A 7 -17.78 -39.19 -32.97
N ASP A 8 -17.13 -38.18 -33.54
CA ASP A 8 -15.92 -37.54 -33.09
C ASP A 8 -16.17 -36.81 -31.75
N ASP A 9 -15.75 -37.45 -30.67
CA ASP A 9 -15.86 -36.93 -29.31
C ASP A 9 -14.59 -36.13 -28.97
N SER A 10 -14.40 -35.01 -29.69
CA SER A 10 -13.35 -34.03 -29.32
C SER A 10 -13.82 -33.26 -28.10
N PRO A 11 -13.04 -33.19 -26.98
CA PRO A 11 -13.44 -32.40 -25.82
C PRO A 11 -13.35 -30.92 -26.18
N ILE A 12 -14.54 -30.28 -26.16
CA ILE A 12 -14.67 -28.83 -26.21
C ILE A 12 -13.90 -28.30 -24.99
N SER A 13 -12.81 -27.55 -25.23
CA SER A 13 -12.14 -26.80 -24.19
C SER A 13 -13.08 -25.66 -23.75
N GLU A 14 -13.93 -25.94 -22.78
CA GLU A 14 -14.65 -24.91 -22.07
C GLU A 14 -13.63 -24.01 -21.39
N GLY A 15 -13.54 -22.75 -21.80
CA GLY A 15 -12.81 -21.73 -21.09
C GLY A 15 -13.38 -21.66 -19.68
N ALA A 16 -12.56 -21.92 -18.67
CA ALA A 16 -12.96 -21.85 -17.28
C ALA A 16 -13.64 -20.51 -17.02
N ASP A 17 -14.91 -20.54 -16.74
CA ASP A 17 -15.69 -19.36 -16.40
C ASP A 17 -15.14 -18.78 -15.09
N ALA A 18 -15.11 -17.46 -14.93
CA ALA A 18 -14.62 -16.79 -13.71
C ALA A 18 -15.36 -17.28 -12.43
N SER A 19 -16.56 -17.87 -12.60
CA SER A 19 -17.36 -18.50 -11.55
C SER A 19 -16.74 -19.81 -10.99
N ASP A 20 -15.82 -20.45 -11.72
CA ASP A 20 -15.24 -21.74 -11.31
C ASP A 20 -13.96 -21.60 -10.46
N LEU A 21 -13.49 -20.38 -10.24
CA LEU A 21 -12.35 -20.15 -9.36
C LEU A 21 -12.74 -20.45 -7.91
N PRO A 22 -11.95 -21.27 -7.15
CA PRO A 22 -12.19 -21.55 -5.73
C PRO A 22 -12.38 -20.28 -4.88
N THR A 23 -11.72 -19.19 -5.24
CA THR A 23 -11.85 -17.88 -4.59
C THR A 23 -13.30 -17.38 -4.60
N CYS A 24 -14.00 -17.48 -5.70
CA CYS A 24 -15.39 -16.99 -5.82
C CYS A 24 -16.41 -17.90 -5.13
N LEU A 25 -16.01 -19.06 -4.59
CA LEU A 25 -16.81 -19.87 -3.68
C LEU A 25 -16.72 -19.36 -2.23
N LEU A 26 -15.64 -18.68 -1.87
CA LEU A 26 -15.36 -18.17 -0.53
C LEU A 26 -15.51 -16.66 -0.43
N CYS A 27 -15.34 -15.94 -1.54
CA CYS A 27 -15.38 -14.50 -1.65
C CYS A 27 -16.54 -14.06 -2.55
N VAL A 28 -16.94 -12.80 -2.44
CA VAL A 28 -17.89 -12.20 -3.37
C VAL A 28 -17.12 -11.65 -4.57
N CYS A 29 -17.33 -12.25 -5.74
CA CYS A 29 -16.78 -11.78 -6.99
C CYS A 29 -17.84 -11.02 -7.78
N LEU A 30 -17.57 -9.76 -8.05
CA LEU A 30 -18.36 -8.89 -8.93
C LEU A 30 -17.51 -8.53 -10.14
N THR A 31 -18.11 -7.96 -11.18
CA THR A 31 -17.35 -7.50 -12.34
C THR A 31 -16.23 -6.55 -11.92
N GLY A 32 -14.98 -7.01 -12.04
CA GLY A 32 -13.79 -6.24 -11.71
C GLY A 32 -13.47 -6.08 -10.21
N SER A 33 -14.26 -6.66 -9.30
CA SER A 33 -14.03 -6.55 -7.85
C SER A 33 -14.11 -7.90 -7.16
N VAL A 34 -13.18 -8.15 -6.22
CA VAL A 34 -13.14 -9.34 -5.38
C VAL A 34 -13.11 -8.91 -3.91
N TYR A 35 -14.10 -9.38 -3.14
CA TYR A 35 -14.26 -9.07 -1.71
C TYR A 35 -14.11 -10.33 -0.88
N CYS A 36 -13.07 -10.38 -0.05
CA CYS A 36 -12.71 -11.51 0.80
C CYS A 36 -12.46 -11.01 2.24
N GLU A 37 -13.49 -10.68 2.99
CA GLU A 37 -13.34 -10.25 4.38
C GLU A 37 -13.64 -11.41 5.34
N GLU A 38 -12.77 -11.61 6.33
CA GLU A 38 -12.94 -12.61 7.39
C GLU A 38 -13.35 -13.99 6.86
N VAL A 39 -12.67 -14.47 5.82
CA VAL A 39 -13.04 -15.68 5.09
C VAL A 39 -12.88 -16.91 5.97
N THR A 40 -13.90 -17.79 5.96
CA THR A 40 -13.86 -19.09 6.61
C THR A 40 -14.06 -20.22 5.57
N PRO A 41 -13.16 -21.22 5.48
CA PRO A 41 -11.94 -21.43 6.29
C PRO A 41 -10.87 -20.35 6.06
N ASP A 42 -9.92 -20.24 7.01
CA ASP A 42 -8.91 -19.18 7.03
C ASP A 42 -8.17 -18.98 5.71
N MET A 43 -8.22 -17.75 5.18
CA MET A 43 -7.43 -17.35 4.03
C MET A 43 -6.01 -16.96 4.49
N THR A 44 -5.03 -17.80 4.16
CA THR A 44 -3.63 -17.64 4.60
C THR A 44 -2.68 -17.15 3.50
N ALA A 45 -3.17 -17.01 2.26
CA ALA A 45 -2.45 -16.51 1.10
C ALA A 45 -3.32 -15.56 0.28
N VAL A 46 -2.70 -14.75 -0.57
CA VAL A 46 -3.43 -13.90 -1.53
C VAL A 46 -4.32 -14.80 -2.42
N PRO A 47 -5.61 -14.50 -2.54
CA PRO A 47 -6.52 -15.31 -3.33
C PRO A 47 -6.21 -15.24 -4.84
N MET A 48 -6.47 -16.31 -5.56
CA MET A 48 -6.48 -16.28 -7.00
C MET A 48 -7.67 -15.45 -7.47
N MET A 49 -7.47 -14.57 -8.44
CA MET A 49 -8.47 -13.62 -8.91
C MET A 49 -8.74 -13.78 -10.41
N PRO A 50 -9.96 -13.45 -10.88
CA PRO A 50 -10.22 -13.23 -12.30
C PRO A 50 -9.23 -12.22 -12.90
N LYS A 51 -8.79 -12.44 -14.14
CA LYS A 51 -7.74 -11.62 -14.80
C LYS A 51 -8.14 -10.15 -14.97
N GLU A 52 -9.44 -9.86 -15.04
CA GLU A 52 -10.01 -8.52 -15.17
C GLU A 52 -10.18 -7.79 -13.84
N THR A 53 -9.76 -8.38 -12.72
CA THR A 53 -9.91 -7.76 -11.39
C THR A 53 -9.17 -6.43 -11.31
N ALA A 54 -9.91 -5.38 -11.01
CA ALA A 54 -9.40 -4.03 -10.79
C ALA A 54 -9.30 -3.68 -9.30
N TYR A 55 -10.13 -4.29 -8.46
CA TYR A 55 -10.26 -3.97 -7.04
C TYR A 55 -10.23 -5.25 -6.20
N LEU A 56 -9.21 -5.40 -5.35
CA LEU A 56 -9.10 -6.49 -4.38
C LEU A 56 -9.27 -5.95 -2.96
N TYR A 57 -10.24 -6.50 -2.24
CA TYR A 57 -10.45 -6.30 -0.81
C TYR A 57 -10.32 -7.64 -0.11
N ALA A 58 -9.17 -7.89 0.54
CA ALA A 58 -8.90 -9.13 1.27
C ALA A 58 -8.54 -8.81 2.73
N ARG A 59 -9.39 -7.99 3.37
CA ARG A 59 -9.19 -7.48 4.73
C ARG A 59 -9.50 -8.55 5.78
N PHE A 60 -8.85 -8.41 6.94
CA PHE A 60 -9.10 -9.19 8.15
C PHE A 60 -9.02 -10.70 7.93
N ASN A 61 -8.00 -11.13 7.18
CA ASN A 61 -7.68 -12.52 6.96
C ASN A 61 -6.38 -12.91 7.69
N LYS A 62 -5.81 -14.07 7.37
CA LYS A 62 -4.58 -14.58 7.98
C LYS A 62 -3.42 -14.70 6.98
N ILE A 63 -3.39 -13.81 5.99
CA ILE A 63 -2.31 -13.77 4.98
C ILE A 63 -1.01 -13.36 5.67
N LYS A 64 0.05 -14.17 5.49
CA LYS A 64 1.35 -13.96 6.17
C LYS A 64 2.44 -13.43 5.24
N LYS A 65 2.35 -13.74 3.95
CA LYS A 65 3.36 -13.41 2.94
C LYS A 65 2.71 -13.06 1.61
N ILE A 66 3.29 -12.08 0.93
CA ILE A 66 2.96 -11.76 -0.47
C ILE A 66 4.12 -12.20 -1.35
N LYS A 67 3.82 -13.00 -2.36
CA LYS A 67 4.78 -13.54 -3.33
C LYS A 67 4.68 -12.79 -4.65
N THR A 68 5.75 -12.76 -5.40
CA THR A 68 5.81 -12.13 -6.73
C THR A 68 4.74 -12.71 -7.68
N LYS A 69 4.49 -14.01 -7.60
CA LYS A 69 3.50 -14.69 -8.43
C LYS A 69 2.04 -14.34 -8.09
N ASP A 70 1.77 -13.82 -6.90
CA ASP A 70 0.38 -13.59 -6.43
C ASP A 70 -0.34 -12.53 -7.27
N PHE A 71 0.40 -11.61 -7.87
CA PHE A 71 -0.14 -10.54 -8.73
C PHE A 71 0.40 -10.53 -10.15
N SER A 72 1.24 -11.51 -10.54
CA SER A 72 1.95 -11.49 -11.82
C SER A 72 1.03 -11.42 -13.04
N ASP A 73 -0.16 -12.01 -12.94
CA ASP A 73 -1.10 -12.16 -14.04
C ASP A 73 -2.30 -11.20 -13.96
N ILE A 74 -2.38 -10.37 -12.91
CA ILE A 74 -3.51 -9.46 -12.66
C ILE A 74 -3.05 -8.01 -12.83
N VAL A 75 -2.64 -7.65 -14.04
CA VAL A 75 -2.08 -6.33 -14.36
C VAL A 75 -3.12 -5.19 -14.36
N THR A 76 -4.40 -5.54 -14.26
CA THR A 76 -5.55 -4.62 -14.25
C THR A 76 -5.82 -3.99 -12.88
N LEU A 77 -5.16 -4.46 -11.82
CA LEU A 77 -5.38 -3.96 -10.46
C LEU A 77 -5.10 -2.46 -10.33
N LYS A 78 -6.09 -1.75 -9.79
CA LYS A 78 -6.06 -0.32 -9.45
C LYS A 78 -6.04 -0.10 -7.95
N ARG A 79 -6.66 -1.01 -7.17
CA ARG A 79 -6.68 -0.95 -5.72
C ARG A 79 -6.48 -2.31 -5.10
N ILE A 80 -5.65 -2.36 -4.07
CA ILE A 80 -5.42 -3.53 -3.21
C ILE A 80 -5.58 -3.09 -1.76
N ASP A 81 -6.47 -3.76 -1.04
CA ASP A 81 -6.68 -3.57 0.39
C ASP A 81 -6.45 -4.90 1.13
N LEU A 82 -5.32 -4.96 1.84
CA LEU A 82 -4.89 -6.11 2.64
C LEU A 82 -4.82 -5.76 4.13
N THR A 83 -5.61 -4.78 4.55
CA THR A 83 -5.68 -4.34 5.95
C THR A 83 -6.05 -5.48 6.88
N GLY A 84 -5.44 -5.52 8.07
CA GLY A 84 -5.82 -6.46 9.13
C GLY A 84 -5.39 -7.90 8.88
N ASN A 85 -4.28 -8.11 8.20
CA ASN A 85 -3.70 -9.42 7.99
C ASN A 85 -2.50 -9.69 8.93
N LEU A 86 -1.72 -10.71 8.65
CA LEU A 86 -0.54 -11.10 9.40
C LEU A 86 0.75 -10.94 8.55
N ILE A 87 0.72 -10.04 7.55
CA ILE A 87 1.78 -9.93 6.55
C ILE A 87 3.05 -9.39 7.23
N SER A 88 4.08 -10.21 7.24
CA SER A 88 5.42 -9.85 7.74
C SER A 88 6.48 -9.82 6.64
N GLU A 89 6.18 -10.43 5.48
CA GLU A 89 7.10 -10.53 4.36
C GLU A 89 6.40 -10.25 3.04
N ILE A 90 7.04 -9.43 2.20
CA ILE A 90 6.63 -9.17 0.82
C ILE A 90 7.86 -9.37 -0.05
N GLU A 91 7.79 -10.26 -1.03
CA GLU A 91 8.89 -10.51 -1.96
C GLU A 91 9.20 -9.26 -2.79
N ASP A 92 10.49 -9.03 -3.04
CA ASP A 92 10.92 -7.94 -3.90
C ASP A 92 10.29 -8.10 -5.31
N GLY A 93 9.70 -7.03 -5.80
CA GLY A 93 9.01 -7.06 -7.09
C GLY A 93 7.57 -7.61 -7.07
N ALA A 94 7.01 -7.96 -5.90
CA ALA A 94 5.62 -8.46 -5.79
C ALA A 94 4.59 -7.55 -6.49
N PHE A 95 4.82 -6.24 -6.50
CA PHE A 95 3.94 -5.26 -7.15
C PHE A 95 4.47 -4.72 -8.48
N SER A 96 5.60 -5.24 -8.99
CA SER A 96 6.32 -4.66 -10.15
C SER A 96 5.51 -4.67 -11.45
N LYS A 97 4.60 -5.62 -11.62
CA LYS A 97 3.72 -5.73 -12.80
C LYS A 97 2.47 -4.83 -12.73
N LEU A 98 2.18 -4.28 -11.56
CA LEU A 98 0.96 -3.52 -11.29
C LEU A 98 1.11 -2.05 -11.71
N THR A 99 1.23 -1.81 -13.01
CA THR A 99 1.47 -0.46 -13.55
C THR A 99 0.26 0.46 -13.47
N LEU A 100 -0.93 -0.07 -13.17
CA LEU A 100 -2.17 0.67 -13.00
C LEU A 100 -2.55 0.89 -11.53
N LEU A 101 -1.76 0.34 -10.58
CA LEU A 101 -2.10 0.42 -9.16
C LEU A 101 -2.02 1.86 -8.65
N GLU A 102 -3.13 2.37 -8.13
CA GLU A 102 -3.30 3.72 -7.60
C GLU A 102 -3.42 3.74 -6.08
N GLU A 103 -4.02 2.70 -5.48
CA GLU A 103 -4.22 2.61 -4.05
C GLU A 103 -3.74 1.27 -3.49
N LEU A 104 -2.92 1.33 -2.43
CA LEU A 104 -2.41 0.17 -1.72
C LEU A 104 -2.55 0.38 -0.21
N SER A 105 -3.33 -0.49 0.44
CA SER A 105 -3.39 -0.57 1.90
C SER A 105 -2.77 -1.87 2.40
N LEU A 106 -1.76 -1.71 3.25
CA LEU A 106 -1.07 -2.75 4.02
C LEU A 106 -1.20 -2.46 5.52
N ALA A 107 -2.20 -1.66 5.92
CA ALA A 107 -2.40 -1.28 7.31
C ALA A 107 -2.70 -2.49 8.21
N GLU A 108 -2.41 -2.37 9.50
CA GLU A 108 -2.68 -3.41 10.50
C GLU A 108 -2.07 -4.76 10.12
N ASN A 109 -0.78 -4.75 9.82
CA ASN A 109 0.02 -5.92 9.49
C ASN A 109 1.27 -6.00 10.39
N ARG A 110 2.27 -6.80 10.00
CA ARG A 110 3.49 -7.04 10.78
C ARG A 110 4.77 -6.67 10.01
N LEU A 111 4.67 -5.69 9.11
CA LEU A 111 5.80 -5.29 8.27
C LEU A 111 6.87 -4.56 9.08
N VAL A 112 8.12 -5.00 8.96
CA VAL A 112 9.30 -4.32 9.54
C VAL A 112 10.04 -3.48 8.50
N LYS A 113 9.79 -3.71 7.21
CA LYS A 113 10.34 -2.96 6.07
C LYS A 113 9.31 -2.82 4.96
N LEU A 114 9.43 -1.76 4.16
CA LEU A 114 8.61 -1.57 2.97
C LEU A 114 9.16 -2.36 1.78
N PRO A 115 8.29 -2.92 0.94
CA PRO A 115 8.66 -3.44 -0.37
C PRO A 115 8.94 -2.29 -1.34
N MET A 116 9.40 -2.63 -2.55
CA MET A 116 9.37 -1.68 -3.66
C MET A 116 7.92 -1.35 -4.03
N LEU A 117 7.59 -0.05 -4.01
CA LEU A 117 6.24 0.44 -4.25
C LEU A 117 6.04 0.87 -5.71
N PRO A 118 4.86 0.64 -6.30
CA PRO A 118 4.52 1.13 -7.63
C PRO A 118 4.55 2.67 -7.70
N ALA A 119 5.19 3.21 -8.73
CA ALA A 119 5.43 4.66 -8.85
C ALA A 119 4.15 5.49 -9.07
N LYS A 120 3.06 4.86 -9.51
CA LYS A 120 1.79 5.54 -9.80
C LYS A 120 0.83 5.61 -8.62
N LEU A 121 1.19 5.09 -7.45
CA LEU A 121 0.35 5.20 -6.26
C LEU A 121 -0.01 6.64 -5.95
N THR A 122 -1.29 6.86 -5.70
CA THR A 122 -1.86 8.11 -5.18
C THR A 122 -2.10 8.02 -3.68
N VAL A 123 -2.46 6.83 -3.18
CA VAL A 123 -2.69 6.54 -1.77
C VAL A 123 -1.88 5.33 -1.35
N PHE A 124 -1.08 5.49 -0.30
CA PHE A 124 -0.39 4.38 0.36
C PHE A 124 -0.64 4.40 1.86
N ASN A 125 -1.16 3.30 2.38
CA ASN A 125 -1.44 3.13 3.79
C ASN A 125 -0.66 1.94 4.37
N ALA A 126 0.25 2.23 5.29
CA ALA A 126 0.99 1.26 6.09
C ALA A 126 0.90 1.58 7.59
N ASN A 127 -0.22 2.20 8.02
CA ASN A 127 -0.49 2.43 9.44
C ASN A 127 -0.47 1.10 10.22
N ASN A 128 -0.13 1.19 11.49
CA ASN A 128 -0.20 0.07 12.42
C ASN A 128 0.58 -1.16 11.89
N ASN A 129 1.87 -0.98 11.74
CA ASN A 129 2.84 -2.00 11.41
C ASN A 129 4.03 -1.94 12.39
N LEU A 130 5.12 -2.59 12.07
CA LEU A 130 6.36 -2.61 12.86
C LEU A 130 7.52 -1.93 12.11
N LEU A 131 7.20 -0.93 11.25
CA LEU A 131 8.17 -0.27 10.39
C LEU A 131 9.17 0.52 11.23
N LYS A 132 10.46 0.23 11.01
CA LYS A 132 11.59 0.99 11.57
C LYS A 132 12.21 1.87 10.49
N THR A 133 12.91 2.92 10.89
CA THR A 133 13.59 3.85 9.97
C THR A 133 14.49 3.12 8.97
N LYS A 134 15.25 2.12 9.41
CA LYS A 134 16.09 1.29 8.52
C LYS A 134 15.31 0.46 7.50
N GLY A 135 14.05 0.15 7.79
CA GLY A 135 13.14 -0.59 6.91
C GLY A 135 12.38 0.30 5.92
N VAL A 136 12.44 1.62 6.12
CA VAL A 136 11.88 2.63 5.23
C VAL A 136 13.05 3.46 4.70
N LYS A 137 13.60 3.07 3.55
CA LYS A 137 14.72 3.79 2.94
C LYS A 137 14.36 5.27 2.80
N ALA A 138 15.32 6.17 3.07
CA ALA A 138 15.07 7.62 3.01
C ALA A 138 14.42 8.07 1.70
N ASN A 139 14.76 7.42 0.58
CA ASN A 139 14.23 7.71 -0.75
C ASN A 139 13.11 6.76 -1.20
N ALA A 140 12.47 6.01 -0.29
CA ALA A 140 11.45 5.01 -0.63
C ALA A 140 10.30 5.58 -1.46
N PHE A 141 9.95 6.85 -1.25
CA PHE A 141 8.85 7.52 -1.93
C PHE A 141 9.29 8.47 -3.04
N LYS A 142 10.60 8.64 -3.28
CA LYS A 142 11.16 9.65 -4.20
C LYS A 142 10.60 9.58 -5.63
N LYS A 143 10.33 8.37 -6.12
CA LYS A 143 9.83 8.14 -7.48
C LYS A 143 8.29 8.23 -7.58
N MET A 144 7.60 8.45 -6.48
CA MET A 144 6.14 8.41 -6.41
C MET A 144 5.56 9.80 -6.70
N THR A 145 5.62 10.21 -7.95
CA THR A 145 5.26 11.58 -8.38
C THR A 145 3.75 11.88 -8.37
N LYS A 146 2.93 10.90 -8.04
CA LYS A 146 1.46 11.04 -7.92
C LYS A 146 0.95 10.83 -6.49
N LEU A 147 1.83 10.53 -5.53
CA LEU A 147 1.43 10.24 -4.17
C LEU A 147 0.85 11.49 -3.50
N THR A 148 -0.41 11.40 -3.08
CA THR A 148 -1.13 12.48 -2.39
C THR A 148 -1.37 12.18 -0.92
N ASN A 149 -1.58 10.92 -0.57
CA ASN A 149 -1.88 10.49 0.79
C ASN A 149 -0.88 9.42 1.24
N LEU A 150 -0.16 9.70 2.30
CA LEU A 150 0.84 8.81 2.88
C LEU A 150 0.54 8.59 4.37
N PHE A 151 0.20 7.35 4.72
CA PHE A 151 -0.15 6.95 6.07
C PHE A 151 0.88 5.97 6.63
N LEU A 152 1.64 6.44 7.63
CA LEU A 152 2.71 5.70 8.31
C LEU A 152 2.57 5.79 9.84
N ALA A 153 1.36 6.10 10.33
CA ALA A 153 1.08 6.18 11.76
C ALA A 153 1.21 4.82 12.47
N ASP A 154 1.37 4.87 13.78
CA ASP A 154 1.41 3.66 14.62
C ASP A 154 2.48 2.66 14.14
N ASN A 155 3.70 3.16 14.00
CA ASN A 155 4.89 2.40 13.62
C ASN A 155 6.05 2.70 14.60
N GLN A 156 7.27 2.36 14.23
CA GLN A 156 8.48 2.53 15.05
C GLN A 156 9.51 3.42 14.33
N LEU A 157 9.06 4.40 13.54
CA LEU A 157 9.95 5.31 12.82
C LEU A 157 10.62 6.29 13.79
N GLU A 158 11.93 6.46 13.68
CA GLU A 158 12.74 7.41 14.47
C GLU A 158 13.02 8.70 13.70
N ALA A 159 12.78 8.69 12.38
CA ALA A 159 12.95 9.84 11.51
C ALA A 159 11.88 9.88 10.42
N VAL A 160 11.57 11.08 9.91
CA VAL A 160 10.68 11.28 8.79
C VAL A 160 11.41 10.91 7.49
N PRO A 161 10.87 10.02 6.64
CA PRO A 161 11.45 9.75 5.32
C PRO A 161 11.29 10.98 4.40
N GLN A 162 11.99 10.98 3.27
CA GLN A 162 11.80 12.03 2.26
C GLN A 162 10.38 11.96 1.69
N ILE A 163 9.63 13.05 1.85
CA ILE A 163 8.24 13.14 1.45
C ILE A 163 8.13 13.81 0.07
N PRO A 164 7.51 13.17 -0.94
CA PRO A 164 7.26 13.78 -2.24
C PRO A 164 6.49 15.10 -2.14
N GLU A 165 6.77 16.03 -3.05
CA GLU A 165 6.11 17.35 -3.05
C GLU A 165 4.61 17.27 -3.37
N THR A 166 4.15 16.18 -3.97
CA THR A 166 2.75 15.92 -4.30
C THR A 166 1.90 15.55 -3.08
N VAL A 167 2.51 15.15 -1.97
CA VAL A 167 1.79 14.71 -0.77
C VAL A 167 1.00 15.87 -0.16
N ARG A 168 -0.28 15.60 0.10
CA ARG A 168 -1.25 16.52 0.71
C ARG A 168 -1.56 16.16 2.14
N ILE A 169 -1.69 14.85 2.42
CA ILE A 169 -2.00 14.31 3.74
C ILE A 169 -0.87 13.38 4.15
N LEU A 170 -0.28 13.65 5.30
CA LEU A 170 0.83 12.89 5.88
C LEU A 170 0.53 12.53 7.32
N HIS A 171 0.37 11.25 7.60
CA HIS A 171 0.16 10.73 8.94
C HIS A 171 1.40 10.00 9.45
N LEU A 172 2.00 10.56 10.51
CA LEU A 172 3.18 10.04 11.20
C LEU A 172 2.96 9.94 12.71
N GLN A 173 1.71 10.10 13.17
CA GLN A 173 1.42 10.03 14.60
C GLN A 173 1.79 8.66 15.19
N ASN A 174 2.07 8.64 16.50
CA ASN A 174 2.41 7.43 17.26
C ASN A 174 3.60 6.66 16.66
N ASN A 175 4.67 7.39 16.38
CA ASN A 175 5.97 6.82 16.02
C ASN A 175 6.99 7.18 17.11
N ASN A 176 8.28 7.01 16.84
CA ASN A 176 9.38 7.32 17.75
C ASN A 176 10.28 8.44 17.19
N ILE A 177 9.68 9.39 16.45
CA ILE A 177 10.41 10.49 15.81
C ILE A 177 10.87 11.47 16.90
N THR A 178 12.19 11.69 16.99
CA THR A 178 12.82 12.50 18.03
C THR A 178 13.24 13.88 17.56
N LEU A 179 13.40 14.06 16.24
CA LEU A 179 13.81 15.33 15.66
C LEU A 179 13.25 15.53 14.25
N VAL A 180 13.17 16.79 13.88
CA VAL A 180 12.97 17.26 12.50
C VAL A 180 14.03 18.31 12.20
N ASN A 181 14.36 18.54 10.94
CA ASN A 181 15.27 19.60 10.52
C ASN A 181 14.64 20.37 9.35
N LYS A 182 15.29 21.44 8.92
CA LYS A 182 14.77 22.30 7.87
C LYS A 182 14.49 21.52 6.58
N ASP A 183 15.30 20.52 6.23
CA ASP A 183 15.13 19.72 5.02
C ASP A 183 14.10 18.61 5.16
N THR A 184 13.48 18.42 6.35
CA THR A 184 12.38 17.46 6.53
C THR A 184 11.16 17.86 5.71
N PHE A 185 10.76 19.12 5.76
CA PHE A 185 9.59 19.64 5.04
C PHE A 185 9.96 20.77 4.07
N CYS A 186 10.99 21.56 4.36
CA CYS A 186 11.44 22.69 3.57
C CYS A 186 12.72 22.37 2.80
N LYS A 187 13.42 23.40 2.31
CA LYS A 187 14.73 23.28 1.66
C LYS A 187 15.70 24.27 2.32
N SER A 188 16.79 23.77 2.89
CA SER A 188 17.78 24.63 3.58
C SER A 188 18.50 25.58 2.65
N ASN A 189 18.64 25.22 1.37
CA ASN A 189 19.31 25.99 0.32
C ASN A 189 18.38 26.92 -0.48
N ASP A 190 17.07 26.96 -0.16
CA ASP A 190 16.10 27.78 -0.84
C ASP A 190 15.13 28.43 0.16
N THR A 191 15.36 29.69 0.47
CA THR A 191 14.53 30.46 1.41
C THR A 191 13.17 30.86 0.88
N TYR A 192 12.98 30.79 -0.43
CA TYR A 192 11.71 31.10 -1.11
C TYR A 192 10.86 29.86 -1.40
N TYR A 193 11.39 28.68 -1.10
CA TYR A 193 10.65 27.43 -1.27
C TYR A 193 9.39 27.42 -0.42
N LEU A 194 8.25 27.07 -1.04
CA LEU A 194 6.97 26.89 -0.37
C LEU A 194 6.42 25.50 -0.68
N ARG A 195 6.04 24.78 0.38
CA ARG A 195 5.41 23.47 0.28
C ARG A 195 3.89 23.61 0.24
N LEU A 196 3.37 23.99 -0.94
CA LEU A 196 1.97 24.40 -1.09
C LEU A 196 0.96 23.23 -1.05
N SER A 197 1.38 22.05 -1.44
CA SER A 197 0.49 20.88 -1.52
C SER A 197 0.14 20.30 -0.14
N LEU A 198 1.07 20.36 0.81
CA LEU A 198 0.92 19.72 2.12
C LEU A 198 -0.09 20.48 2.98
N SER A 199 -1.27 19.90 3.16
CA SER A 199 -2.41 20.51 3.85
C SER A 199 -2.70 19.89 5.21
N GLU A 200 -2.20 18.68 5.49
CA GLU A 200 -2.36 18.00 6.76
C GLU A 200 -1.10 17.19 7.10
N VAL A 201 -0.55 17.43 8.29
CA VAL A 201 0.56 16.65 8.86
C VAL A 201 0.22 16.30 10.29
N ARG A 202 0.19 15.02 10.61
CA ARG A 202 0.01 14.53 11.97
C ARG A 202 1.31 13.93 12.48
N MET A 203 1.82 14.48 13.58
CA MET A 203 3.02 14.04 14.29
C MET A 203 2.78 13.87 15.79
N ASP A 204 1.54 13.95 16.23
CA ASP A 204 1.18 13.72 17.63
C ASP A 204 1.56 12.31 18.09
N GLY A 205 1.83 12.13 19.38
CA GLY A 205 2.32 10.85 19.91
C GLY A 205 3.76 10.49 19.54
N ASN A 206 4.55 11.46 19.02
CA ASN A 206 6.00 11.33 18.85
C ASN A 206 6.75 12.07 19.97
N PRO A 207 7.99 11.64 20.32
CA PRO A 207 8.78 12.34 21.35
C PRO A 207 9.27 13.73 20.94
N VAL A 208 9.24 14.07 19.64
CA VAL A 208 9.72 15.36 19.13
C VAL A 208 8.86 16.52 19.67
N ILE A 209 9.52 17.56 20.18
CA ILE A 209 8.90 18.83 20.56
C ILE A 209 9.08 19.80 19.39
N LEU A 210 7.99 20.06 18.66
CA LEU A 210 8.04 20.77 17.38
C LEU A 210 8.49 22.23 17.52
N SER A 211 8.17 22.89 18.65
CA SER A 211 8.60 24.27 18.90
C SER A 211 10.12 24.47 18.95
N LYS A 212 10.89 23.41 19.15
CA LYS A 212 12.35 23.45 19.11
C LYS A 212 12.93 23.60 17.70
N TYR A 213 12.10 23.42 16.66
CA TYR A 213 12.51 23.37 15.26
C TYR A 213 11.70 24.30 14.36
N PRO A 214 11.58 25.61 14.68
CA PRO A 214 10.70 26.53 13.94
C PRO A 214 11.07 26.64 12.46
N ASP A 215 12.36 26.57 12.13
CA ASP A 215 12.87 26.67 10.76
C ASP A 215 12.43 25.51 9.86
N SER A 216 11.98 24.39 10.45
CA SER A 216 11.51 23.22 9.72
C SER A 216 10.15 23.43 9.09
N PHE A 217 9.42 24.48 9.47
CA PHE A 217 8.02 24.70 9.10
C PHE A 217 7.79 26.01 8.33
N THR A 218 8.83 26.80 8.10
CA THR A 218 8.73 28.13 7.48
C THR A 218 8.15 28.13 6.06
N CYS A 219 8.27 27.01 5.35
CA CYS A 219 7.73 26.83 3.99
C CYS A 219 6.30 26.29 3.94
N MET A 220 5.71 25.96 5.09
CA MET A 220 4.44 25.26 5.18
C MET A 220 3.29 26.26 5.38
N LYS A 221 2.12 25.95 4.79
CA LYS A 221 0.88 26.72 5.04
C LYS A 221 0.21 26.35 6.34
N VAL A 222 0.37 25.11 6.78
CA VAL A 222 -0.30 24.55 7.96
C VAL A 222 0.75 23.89 8.83
N LEU A 223 0.76 24.22 10.10
CA LEU A 223 1.68 23.58 11.06
C LEU A 223 1.24 22.14 11.34
N PRO A 224 2.19 21.23 11.56
CA PRO A 224 1.87 19.87 11.97
C PRO A 224 1.07 19.83 13.27
N VAL A 225 0.12 18.90 13.36
CA VAL A 225 -0.48 18.52 14.65
C VAL A 225 0.56 17.72 15.43
N GLY A 226 0.89 18.14 16.64
CA GLY A 226 1.91 17.48 17.45
C GLY A 226 2.20 18.21 18.76
N GLN A 227 3.27 17.80 19.43
CA GLN A 227 3.67 18.36 20.73
C GLN A 227 4.53 19.61 20.53
N TYR A 228 4.12 20.73 21.13
CA TYR A 228 4.84 22.02 21.10
C TYR A 228 5.43 22.44 22.45
N ARG A 229 5.10 21.68 23.53
CA ARG A 229 5.58 21.92 24.91
C ARG A 229 5.94 20.62 25.58
#